data_ae23246483d2e35caf55f8a0a3160aac
#
_entry.id   ae23246483d2e35caf55f8a0a3160aac
#
_cell.length_a   1.000
_cell.length_b   1.000
_cell.length_c   1.000
_cell.angle_alpha   90.00
_cell.angle_beta   90.00
_cell.angle_gamma   90.00
#
_symmetry.space_group_name_H-M   'P 1'
#
loop_
_entity.id
_entity.type
_entity.pdbx_description
1 polymer ?
#
loop_
_entity_poly.entity_id
_entity_poly.type
_entity_poly.pdbx_seq_one_letter_code
_entity_poly.pdbx_strand_id
1 'polypeptide(L)'
;DMGVVAKMCDRVLVMYAGKIVETGELRSLFKNPSHPYTKALMASVPSMEHAHVEKLYSIEGQPPALFDLPVGCRFANRCEFAEPRCLEAYPPTYVDDDGHTADCWLLEGQWKKAADTVA
;
A
#
# COMPACT_ATOMS: atom_id res chain seq x y z
N ASP A 1 2.15 3.14 -14.05
CA ASP A 1 1.94 3.59 -12.71
C ASP A 1 3.27 3.82 -12.01
N MET A 2 3.30 4.64 -10.99
CA MET A 2 4.54 5.01 -10.30
C MET A 2 4.87 4.08 -9.14
N GLY A 3 4.32 2.89 -9.15
CA GLY A 3 4.56 1.89 -8.13
C GLY A 3 5.46 0.79 -8.63
N VAL A 4 6.13 0.14 -7.70
CA VAL A 4 6.99 -1.01 -7.97
C VAL A 4 6.68 -2.09 -6.94
N VAL A 5 6.57 -3.33 -7.41
CA VAL A 5 6.49 -4.50 -6.53
C VAL A 5 7.75 -5.30 -6.73
N ALA A 6 8.53 -5.46 -5.67
CA ALA A 6 9.80 -6.17 -5.72
C ALA A 6 9.80 -7.32 -4.72
N LYS A 7 10.31 -8.46 -5.15
CA LYS A 7 10.45 -9.63 -4.30
C LYS A 7 11.90 -9.74 -3.82
N MET A 8 12.08 -9.90 -2.51
CA MET A 8 13.39 -10.13 -1.91
C MET A 8 13.28 -11.38 -1.05
N CYS A 9 13.83 -12.49 -1.53
CA CYS A 9 13.65 -13.80 -0.92
C CYS A 9 12.16 -14.13 -0.88
N ASP A 10 11.59 -14.35 0.30
CA ASP A 10 10.17 -14.66 0.47
C ASP A 10 9.35 -13.44 0.89
N ARG A 11 9.95 -12.26 0.88
CA ARG A 11 9.27 -11.02 1.24
C ARG A 11 9.04 -10.16 0.02
N VAL A 12 7.98 -9.38 0.07
CA VAL A 12 7.59 -8.47 -1.00
C VAL A 12 7.57 -7.04 -0.48
N LEU A 13 8.12 -6.14 -1.27
CA LEU A 13 8.09 -4.70 -1.00
C LEU A 13 7.21 -4.05 -2.05
N VAL A 14 6.27 -3.22 -1.60
CA VAL A 14 5.43 -2.45 -2.51
C VAL A 14 5.80 -0.98 -2.36
N MET A 15 6.17 -0.35 -3.46
CA MET A 15 6.56 1.06 -3.49
C MET A 15 5.54 1.86 -4.29
N TYR A 16 5.31 3.08 -3.85
CA TYR A 16 4.46 4.02 -4.57
C TYR A 16 5.02 5.43 -4.40
N ALA A 17 5.22 6.12 -5.53
CA ALA A 17 5.71 7.50 -5.56
C ALA A 17 6.96 7.68 -4.69
N GLY A 18 7.90 6.74 -4.77
CA GLY A 18 9.18 6.82 -4.07
C GLY A 18 9.17 6.38 -2.62
N LYS A 19 8.06 5.84 -2.11
CA LYS A 19 7.96 5.33 -0.74
C LYS A 19 7.59 3.86 -0.73
N ILE A 20 8.20 3.12 0.20
CA ILE A 20 7.77 1.75 0.48
C ILE A 20 6.50 1.88 1.33
N VAL A 21 5.36 1.45 0.78
CA VAL A 21 4.07 1.61 1.44
C VAL A 21 3.59 0.36 2.12
N GLU A 22 4.08 -0.80 1.72
CA GLU A 22 3.73 -2.06 2.36
C GLU A 22 4.83 -3.08 2.15
N THR A 23 5.10 -3.90 3.19
CA THR A 23 6.01 -5.05 3.07
C THR A 23 5.41 -6.22 3.79
N GLY A 24 5.72 -7.42 3.34
CA GLY A 24 5.26 -8.61 4.02
C GLY A 24 5.75 -9.87 3.35
N GLU A 25 5.43 -11.01 3.96
CA GLU A 25 5.67 -12.30 3.34
C GLU A 25 4.80 -12.41 2.09
N LEU A 26 5.34 -13.06 1.07
CA LEU A 26 4.68 -13.16 -0.23
C LEU A 26 3.21 -13.58 -0.13
N ARG A 27 2.94 -14.69 0.56
CA ARG A 27 1.58 -15.21 0.67
C ARG A 27 0.66 -14.29 1.47
N SER A 28 1.17 -13.75 2.56
CA SER A 28 0.38 -12.86 3.43
C SER A 28 0.01 -11.59 2.69
N LEU A 29 0.93 -11.04 1.92
CA LEU A 29 0.68 -9.80 1.20
C LEU A 29 -0.33 -10.00 0.08
N PHE A 30 -0.22 -11.09 -0.67
CA PHE A 30 -1.17 -11.36 -1.76
C PHE A 30 -2.55 -11.75 -1.22
N LYS A 31 -2.61 -12.43 -0.07
CA LYS A 31 -3.87 -12.86 0.51
C LYS A 31 -4.58 -11.75 1.26
N ASN A 32 -3.84 -10.94 2.00
CA ASN A 32 -4.39 -9.87 2.83
C ASN A 32 -3.58 -8.58 2.69
N PRO A 33 -3.64 -7.91 1.52
CA PRO A 33 -2.98 -6.62 1.38
C PRO A 33 -3.63 -5.60 2.32
N SER A 34 -2.83 -4.74 2.91
CA SER A 34 -3.30 -3.80 3.93
C SER A 34 -3.34 -2.36 3.46
N HIS A 35 -2.42 -1.96 2.59
CA HIS A 35 -2.43 -0.60 2.04
C HIS A 35 -3.43 -0.52 0.88
N PRO A 36 -4.25 0.55 0.82
CA PRO A 36 -5.22 0.69 -0.28
C PRO A 36 -4.61 0.60 -1.68
N TYR A 37 -3.39 1.10 -1.86
CA TYR A 37 -2.70 0.96 -3.16
C TYR A 37 -2.45 -0.50 -3.49
N THR A 38 -1.95 -1.28 -2.52
CA THR A 38 -1.69 -2.71 -2.72
C THR A 38 -2.98 -3.46 -3.03
N LYS A 39 -4.06 -3.11 -2.32
CA LYS A 39 -5.38 -3.71 -2.59
C LYS A 39 -5.83 -3.45 -4.03
N ALA A 40 -5.63 -2.22 -4.50
CA ALA A 40 -6.00 -1.85 -5.87
C ALA A 40 -5.12 -2.58 -6.89
N LEU A 41 -3.82 -2.74 -6.61
CA LEU A 41 -2.93 -3.50 -7.48
C LEU A 41 -3.38 -4.96 -7.59
N MET A 42 -3.70 -5.57 -6.46
CA MET A 42 -4.14 -6.98 -6.46
C MET A 42 -5.45 -7.13 -7.23
N ALA A 43 -6.33 -6.16 -7.15
CA ALA A 43 -7.59 -6.16 -7.88
C ALA A 43 -7.38 -6.03 -9.40
N SER A 44 -6.29 -5.40 -9.84
CA SER A 44 -6.00 -5.20 -11.25
C SER A 44 -5.19 -6.33 -11.87
N VAL A 45 -4.68 -7.27 -11.05
CA VAL A 45 -3.90 -8.40 -11.55
C VAL A 45 -4.83 -9.56 -11.92
N PRO A 46 -4.73 -10.11 -13.13
CA PRO A 46 -5.55 -11.26 -13.49
C PRO A 46 -5.17 -12.46 -12.63
N SER A 47 -6.18 -13.15 -12.09
CA SER A 47 -5.97 -14.41 -11.41
C SER A 47 -6.58 -15.53 -12.25
N MET A 48 -6.32 -16.77 -11.85
CA MET A 48 -6.91 -17.90 -12.56
C MET A 48 -8.43 -17.82 -12.56
N GLU A 49 -9.01 -17.31 -11.48
CA GLU A 49 -10.46 -17.16 -11.36
C GLU A 49 -11.00 -16.05 -12.27
N HIS A 50 -10.15 -15.11 -12.64
CA HIS A 50 -10.54 -13.95 -13.44
C HIS A 50 -9.91 -13.97 -14.83
N ALA A 51 -9.44 -15.13 -15.28
CA ALA A 51 -8.75 -15.26 -16.57
C ALA A 51 -9.61 -14.84 -17.75
N HIS A 52 -10.93 -14.88 -17.59
CA HIS A 52 -11.87 -14.53 -18.65
C HIS A 52 -12.42 -13.12 -18.52
N VAL A 53 -11.98 -12.36 -17.56
CA VAL A 53 -12.43 -10.98 -17.40
C VAL A 53 -11.76 -10.13 -18.49
N GLU A 54 -12.57 -9.52 -19.32
CA GLU A 54 -12.06 -8.73 -20.44
C GLU A 54 -11.51 -7.38 -20.01
N LYS A 55 -11.97 -6.86 -18.87
CA LYS A 55 -11.59 -5.55 -18.41
C LYS A 55 -10.96 -5.66 -17.03
N LEU A 56 -9.69 -5.25 -16.93
CA LEU A 56 -8.98 -5.23 -15.66
C LEU A 56 -9.41 -4.01 -14.86
N TYR A 57 -9.37 -4.16 -13.55
CA TYR A 57 -9.61 -3.04 -12.65
C TYR A 57 -8.55 -1.97 -12.88
N SER A 58 -8.99 -0.72 -13.00
CA SER A 58 -8.11 0.44 -13.15
C SER A 58 -8.12 1.27 -11.89
N ILE A 59 -6.94 1.68 -11.44
CA ILE A 59 -6.82 2.59 -10.30
C ILE A 59 -7.15 3.99 -10.78
N GLU A 60 -8.22 4.57 -10.25
CA GLU A 60 -8.66 5.90 -10.65
C GLU A 60 -7.71 6.98 -10.19
N GLY A 61 -7.71 8.10 -10.90
CA GLY A 61 -6.90 9.25 -10.59
C GLY A 61 -5.51 9.20 -11.20
N GLN A 62 -4.70 10.16 -10.86
CA GLN A 62 -3.35 10.30 -11.36
C GLN A 62 -2.35 10.17 -10.21
N PRO A 63 -1.20 9.51 -10.44
CA PRO A 63 -0.16 9.52 -9.41
C PRO A 63 0.41 10.93 -9.26
N PRO A 64 0.92 11.26 -8.05
CA PRO A 64 1.53 12.58 -7.86
C PRO A 64 2.81 12.72 -8.66
N ALA A 65 3.13 13.93 -9.08
CA ALA A 65 4.39 14.21 -9.75
C ALA A 65 5.53 14.07 -8.74
N LEU A 66 6.62 13.44 -9.14
CA LEU A 66 7.76 13.20 -8.23
C LEU A 66 8.45 14.49 -7.78
N PHE A 67 8.28 15.57 -8.53
CA PHE A 67 8.87 16.86 -8.17
C PHE A 67 7.90 17.73 -7.33
N ASP A 68 6.70 17.28 -7.12
CA ASP A 68 5.69 18.02 -6.35
C ASP A 68 4.86 17.04 -5.50
N LEU A 69 5.55 16.39 -4.56
CA LEU A 69 4.92 15.37 -3.72
C LEU A 69 4.05 16.00 -2.63
N PRO A 70 2.90 15.39 -2.33
CA PRO A 70 2.06 15.90 -1.24
C PRO A 70 2.73 15.73 0.12
N VAL A 71 2.31 16.53 1.09
CA VAL A 71 2.79 16.46 2.47
C VAL A 71 2.34 15.17 3.14
N GLY A 72 1.13 14.74 2.87
CA GLY A 72 0.53 13.56 3.48
C GLY A 72 0.82 12.28 2.73
N CYS A 73 -0.11 11.35 2.85
CA CYS A 73 -0.03 10.09 2.14
C CYS A 73 -0.02 10.33 0.62
N ARG A 74 0.93 9.74 -0.07
CA ARG A 74 1.11 9.98 -1.51
C ARG A 74 0.00 9.37 -2.36
N PHE A 75 -0.72 8.40 -1.83
CA PHE A 75 -1.85 7.77 -2.51
C PHE A 75 -3.19 8.42 -2.18
N ALA A 76 -3.23 9.38 -1.26
CA ALA A 76 -4.49 9.93 -0.74
C ALA A 76 -5.42 10.46 -1.83
N ASN A 77 -4.87 11.08 -2.88
CA ASN A 77 -5.69 11.63 -3.96
C ASN A 77 -6.39 10.55 -4.82
N ARG A 78 -5.99 9.30 -4.67
CA ARG A 78 -6.56 8.17 -5.42
C ARG A 78 -7.20 7.13 -4.50
N CYS A 79 -7.11 7.33 -3.19
CA CYS A 79 -7.56 6.36 -2.20
C CYS A 79 -9.03 6.55 -1.89
N GLU A 80 -9.83 5.50 -2.05
CA GLU A 80 -11.25 5.55 -1.73
C GLU A 80 -11.53 5.60 -0.23
N PHE A 81 -10.52 5.33 0.59
CA PHE A 81 -10.64 5.38 2.05
C PHE A 81 -9.99 6.61 2.66
N ALA A 82 -9.58 7.58 1.85
CA ALA A 82 -8.85 8.74 2.33
C ALA A 82 -9.64 9.56 3.35
N GLU A 83 -8.96 9.98 4.40
CA GLU A 83 -9.47 10.83 5.45
C GLU A 83 -8.73 12.18 5.40
N PRO A 84 -9.26 13.25 6.04
CA PRO A 84 -8.54 14.52 6.05
C PRO A 84 -7.10 14.43 6.52
N ARG A 85 -6.80 13.62 7.55
CA ARG A 85 -5.43 13.47 8.04
C ARG A 85 -4.50 12.82 7.02
N CYS A 86 -5.04 12.08 6.06
CA CYS A 86 -4.24 11.50 4.99
C CYS A 86 -3.62 12.56 4.09
N LEU A 87 -4.26 13.73 4.01
CA LEU A 87 -3.77 14.85 3.23
C LEU A 87 -2.83 15.74 4.06
N GLU A 88 -2.91 15.68 5.36
CA GLU A 88 -2.20 16.61 6.27
C GLU A 88 -0.85 16.09 6.72
N ALA A 89 -0.73 14.77 6.90
CA ALA A 89 0.50 14.18 7.41
C ALA A 89 0.71 12.79 6.84
N TYR A 90 1.97 12.47 6.55
CA TYR A 90 2.33 11.13 6.10
C TYR A 90 2.13 10.14 7.26
N PRO A 91 1.45 9.01 7.04
CA PRO A 91 1.18 8.08 8.12
C PRO A 91 2.46 7.41 8.63
N PRO A 92 2.48 7.01 9.92
CA PRO A 92 3.56 6.17 10.41
C PRO A 92 3.55 4.81 9.70
N THR A 93 4.67 4.10 9.77
CA THR A 93 4.70 2.70 9.37
C THR A 93 4.15 1.88 10.53
N TYR A 94 3.08 1.14 10.28
CA TYR A 94 2.50 0.23 11.26
C TYR A 94 2.98 -1.19 10.97
N VAL A 95 3.06 -2.00 12.02
CA VAL A 95 3.53 -3.39 11.90
C VAL A 95 2.59 -4.31 12.68
N ASP A 96 2.27 -5.46 12.12
CA ASP A 96 1.48 -6.47 12.82
C ASP A 96 2.40 -7.45 13.57
N ASP A 97 1.80 -8.48 14.16
CA ASP A 97 2.55 -9.46 14.96
C ASP A 97 3.49 -10.34 14.14
N ASP A 98 3.29 -10.42 12.83
CA ASP A 98 4.07 -11.25 11.93
C ASP A 98 5.14 -10.47 11.16
N GLY A 99 5.27 -9.19 11.43
CA GLY A 99 6.26 -8.35 10.75
C GLY A 99 5.78 -7.77 9.42
N HIS A 100 4.50 -7.89 9.10
CA HIS A 100 3.90 -7.24 7.95
C HIS A 100 3.77 -5.75 8.25
N THR A 101 4.22 -4.88 7.35
CA THR A 101 4.17 -3.43 7.56
C THR A 101 3.35 -2.73 6.51
N ALA A 102 2.74 -1.62 6.89
CA ALA A 102 2.05 -0.75 5.94
C ALA A 102 1.99 0.68 6.46
N ASP A 103 2.13 1.63 5.54
CA ASP A 103 2.07 3.05 5.84
C ASP A 103 0.64 3.55 5.56
N CYS A 104 -0.26 3.35 6.50
CA CYS A 104 -1.66 3.73 6.30
C CYS A 104 -2.34 4.08 7.62
N TRP A 105 -3.02 5.24 7.67
CA TRP A 105 -3.73 5.69 8.86
C TRP A 105 -4.85 4.74 9.29
N LEU A 106 -5.39 3.92 8.37
CA LEU A 106 -6.44 2.96 8.70
C LEU A 106 -6.02 1.92 9.72
N LEU A 107 -4.71 1.73 9.88
CA LEU A 107 -4.17 0.74 10.81
C LEU A 107 -3.99 1.26 12.22
N GLU A 108 -4.22 2.55 12.44
CA GLU A 108 -4.16 3.12 13.78
C GLU A 108 -5.14 2.42 14.71
N GLY A 109 -4.67 1.99 15.88
CA GLY A 109 -5.49 1.25 16.82
C GLY A 109 -5.58 -0.24 16.55
N GLN A 110 -5.12 -0.71 15.38
CA GLN A 110 -5.13 -2.13 15.03
C GLN A 110 -3.74 -2.73 15.06
N TRP A 111 -2.75 -1.98 14.57
CA TRP A 111 -1.35 -2.42 14.53
C TRP A 111 -0.49 -1.45 15.33
N LYS A 112 0.68 -1.90 15.74
CA LYS A 112 1.63 -1.05 16.46
C LYS A 112 2.42 -0.21 15.47
N LYS A 113 2.90 0.94 15.91
CA LYS A 113 3.83 1.71 15.10
C LYS A 113 5.17 0.99 15.09
N ALA A 114 5.82 0.92 13.94
CA ALA A 114 7.10 0.24 13.80
C ALA A 114 8.17 0.85 14.72
N ALA A 115 8.14 2.17 14.91
CA ALA A 115 9.08 2.84 15.81
C ALA A 115 8.94 2.40 17.27
N ASP A 116 7.75 1.94 17.67
CA ASP A 116 7.49 1.49 19.04
C ASP A 116 7.94 0.05 19.28
N THR A 117 8.31 -0.67 18.21
CA THR A 117 8.72 -2.07 18.29
C THR A 117 10.23 -2.24 18.26
N VAL A 118 10.97 -1.17 18.07
CA VAL A 118 12.43 -1.21 18.04
C VAL A 118 12.94 -1.35 19.47
N ALA A 119 13.69 -2.40 19.68
CA ALA A 119 14.29 -2.66 20.98
C ALA A 119 15.52 -1.81 21.21
#